data_74c4abeeb1301af470ba42abecf64714
#
_entry.id   74c4abeeb1301af470ba42abecf64714
#
_cell.length_a   1.000
_cell.length_b   1.000
_cell.length_c   1.000
_cell.angle_alpha   90.00
_cell.angle_beta   90.00
_cell.angle_gamma   90.00
#
_symmetry.space_group_name_H-M   'P 1'
#
loop_
_entity.id
_entity.type
_entity.pdbx_description
1 polymer ?
#
loop_
_entity_poly.entity_id
_entity_poly.type
_entity_poly.pdbx_seq_one_letter_code
_entity_poly.pdbx_strand_id
1 'polypeptide(L)'
;MAKPARVTAAHHHLPLRHIALALLVVAVWGTNFTVIKVALAELPPLLFACLRFTFMLLPAVFVLKRPRVKWRYLAIYGFLIGFGQFGLMFIAMQRDVTPGLASLIVQMQVFFTIGLFVWRAGERLRPYHWVALLLGFAGLATIMAYTDGSTTPLGVALMLAAAASWAGGNLAARIADPADMLAFVVWSSLFAAPPLLVLSLLSEGWDAVAGSLGGAGWGSWAAVLYNAAGAGIFGYVAWGWLLQRHQAASVMPMALLVPVFGMTVSLLWLGEPLPLWKVAAAALVISGLAITILYPRWAASSN
;
A
#
# COMPACT_ATOMS: atom_id res chain seq x y z
N MET A 1 37.32 10.70 -34.42
CA MET A 1 36.30 9.74 -33.90
C MET A 1 36.69 9.34 -32.48
N ALA A 2 36.07 9.96 -31.45
CA ALA A 2 36.34 9.62 -30.05
C ALA A 2 35.41 8.46 -29.66
N LYS A 3 35.99 7.37 -29.12
CA LYS A 3 35.29 6.23 -28.56
C LYS A 3 34.40 6.71 -27.41
N PRO A 4 33.08 6.33 -27.33
CA PRO A 4 32.29 6.62 -26.18
C PRO A 4 32.86 5.89 -24.96
N ALA A 5 33.09 6.62 -23.88
CA ALA A 5 33.53 6.08 -22.61
C ALA A 5 32.50 5.03 -22.15
N ARG A 6 32.95 3.79 -21.94
CA ARG A 6 32.16 2.76 -21.23
C ARG A 6 31.93 3.28 -19.81
N VAL A 7 30.71 3.69 -19.53
CA VAL A 7 30.24 3.87 -18.16
C VAL A 7 30.24 2.48 -17.54
N THR A 8 31.30 2.16 -16.80
CA THR A 8 31.35 1.00 -15.93
C THR A 8 30.19 1.13 -14.94
N ALA A 9 29.20 0.27 -15.05
CA ALA A 9 28.14 0.13 -14.06
C ALA A 9 28.81 -0.36 -12.76
N ALA A 10 29.23 0.60 -11.93
CA ALA A 10 29.63 0.30 -10.57
C ALA A 10 28.40 -0.30 -9.86
N HIS A 11 28.50 -1.57 -9.48
CA HIS A 11 27.53 -2.20 -8.57
C HIS A 11 27.62 -1.47 -7.23
N HIS A 12 26.90 -0.35 -7.11
CA HIS A 12 26.76 0.35 -5.84
C HIS A 12 25.89 -0.51 -4.93
N HIS A 13 26.52 -1.36 -4.13
CA HIS A 13 25.87 -2.03 -3.02
C HIS A 13 25.22 -0.97 -2.13
N LEU A 14 23.94 -1.16 -1.81
CA LEU A 14 23.25 -0.30 -0.84
C LEU A 14 24.04 -0.30 0.47
N PRO A 15 24.43 0.88 1.01
CA PRO A 15 25.04 0.95 2.32
C PRO A 15 24.15 0.31 3.37
N LEU A 16 24.72 -0.36 4.36
CA LEU A 16 23.97 -1.09 5.39
C LEU A 16 22.90 -0.21 6.09
N ARG A 17 23.23 1.06 6.36
CA ARG A 17 22.27 2.03 6.92
C ARG A 17 21.05 2.29 6.03
N HIS A 18 21.21 2.22 4.70
CA HIS A 18 20.09 2.39 3.74
C HIS A 18 19.27 1.11 3.61
N ILE A 19 19.90 -0.05 3.73
CA ILE A 19 19.20 -1.34 3.86
C ILE A 19 18.37 -1.34 5.14
N ALA A 20 18.96 -0.94 6.28
CA ALA A 20 18.24 -0.85 7.55
C ALA A 20 17.06 0.13 7.48
N LEU A 21 17.21 1.28 6.83
CA LEU A 21 16.10 2.23 6.61
C LEU A 21 14.99 1.62 5.75
N ALA A 22 15.33 0.94 4.66
CA ALA A 22 14.35 0.28 3.80
C ALA A 22 13.60 -0.83 4.57
N LEU A 23 14.32 -1.65 5.35
CA LEU A 23 13.71 -2.67 6.21
C LEU A 23 12.80 -2.05 7.27
N LEU A 24 13.19 -0.92 7.86
CA LEU A 24 12.34 -0.20 8.81
C LEU A 24 11.04 0.28 8.15
N VAL A 25 11.11 0.86 6.94
CA VAL A 25 9.92 1.31 6.21
C VAL A 25 8.98 0.14 5.92
N VAL A 26 9.49 -0.97 5.40
CA VAL A 26 8.63 -2.12 5.07
C VAL A 26 8.09 -2.83 6.32
N ALA A 27 8.84 -2.81 7.43
CA ALA A 27 8.35 -3.27 8.73
C ALA A 27 7.21 -2.37 9.24
N VAL A 28 7.36 -1.04 9.16
CA VAL A 28 6.31 -0.08 9.50
C VAL A 28 5.06 -0.31 8.64
N TRP A 29 5.22 -0.50 7.34
CA TRP A 29 4.08 -0.76 6.44
C TRP A 29 3.43 -2.13 6.69
N GLY A 30 4.21 -3.18 6.95
CA GLY A 30 3.67 -4.50 7.30
C GLY A 30 2.93 -4.49 8.64
N THR A 31 3.54 -3.93 9.67
CA THR A 31 2.94 -3.80 11.02
C THR A 31 1.66 -2.97 10.99
N ASN A 32 1.54 -2.03 10.04
CA ASN A 32 0.40 -1.14 9.92
C ASN A 32 -0.94 -1.89 9.78
N PHE A 33 -0.98 -3.07 9.17
CA PHE A 33 -2.21 -3.87 9.05
C PHE A 33 -2.71 -4.33 10.42
N THR A 34 -1.82 -4.75 11.30
CA THR A 34 -2.15 -5.10 12.69
C THR A 34 -2.61 -3.87 13.47
N VAL A 35 -1.93 -2.74 13.32
CA VAL A 35 -2.30 -1.46 13.95
C VAL A 35 -3.68 -0.99 13.48
N ILE A 36 -4.00 -1.15 12.19
CA ILE A 36 -5.34 -0.87 11.66
C ILE A 36 -6.38 -1.72 12.38
N LYS A 37 -6.14 -3.02 12.56
CA LYS A 37 -7.10 -3.91 13.24
C LYS A 37 -7.36 -3.51 14.68
N VAL A 38 -6.34 -3.03 15.39
CA VAL A 38 -6.48 -2.50 16.75
C VAL A 38 -7.39 -1.27 16.76
N ALA A 39 -7.18 -0.32 15.85
CA ALA A 39 -8.03 0.88 15.77
C ALA A 39 -9.48 0.54 15.39
N LEU A 40 -9.69 -0.41 14.49
CA LEU A 40 -11.04 -0.84 14.05
C LEU A 40 -11.85 -1.56 15.13
N ALA A 41 -11.26 -1.87 16.29
CA ALA A 41 -12.01 -2.36 17.45
C ALA A 41 -12.88 -1.27 18.10
N GLU A 42 -12.48 0.00 18.01
CA GLU A 42 -13.15 1.13 18.67
C GLU A 42 -13.59 2.21 17.67
N LEU A 43 -12.90 2.33 16.52
CA LEU A 43 -13.19 3.35 15.50
C LEU A 43 -13.92 2.75 14.30
N PRO A 44 -15.02 3.35 13.83
CA PRO A 44 -15.64 3.00 12.56
C PRO A 44 -14.65 3.13 11.38
N PRO A 45 -14.68 2.24 10.39
CA PRO A 45 -13.66 2.18 9.33
C PRO A 45 -13.53 3.45 8.50
N LEU A 46 -14.63 4.08 8.10
CA LEU A 46 -14.57 5.31 7.30
C LEU A 46 -14.14 6.52 8.14
N LEU A 47 -14.56 6.58 9.40
CA LEU A 47 -14.05 7.57 10.35
C LEU A 47 -12.53 7.42 10.52
N PHE A 48 -12.06 6.22 10.75
CA PHE A 48 -10.62 5.97 10.92
C PHE A 48 -9.84 6.37 9.65
N ALA A 49 -10.34 6.04 8.46
CA ALA A 49 -9.74 6.49 7.21
C ALA A 49 -9.74 8.03 7.10
N CYS A 50 -10.84 8.69 7.46
CA CYS A 50 -10.91 10.15 7.52
C CYS A 50 -9.86 10.75 8.47
N LEU A 51 -9.78 10.25 9.70
CA LEU A 51 -8.80 10.71 10.70
C LEU A 51 -7.37 10.54 10.20
N ARG A 52 -7.03 9.39 9.59
CA ARG A 52 -5.73 9.15 9.00
C ARG A 52 -5.34 10.27 8.02
N PHE A 53 -6.21 10.60 7.06
CA PHE A 53 -5.92 11.63 6.07
C PHE A 53 -5.95 13.04 6.66
N THR A 54 -6.79 13.29 7.63
CA THR A 54 -6.83 14.57 8.36
C THR A 54 -5.53 14.82 9.13
N PHE A 55 -5.04 13.82 9.88
CA PHE A 55 -3.79 13.94 10.63
C PHE A 55 -2.55 13.93 9.73
N MET A 56 -2.64 13.38 8.52
CA MET A 56 -1.58 13.52 7.52
C MET A 56 -1.58 14.93 6.91
N LEU A 57 -2.77 15.50 6.67
CA LEU A 57 -2.93 16.81 6.03
C LEU A 57 -2.57 17.96 6.97
N LEU A 58 -3.22 18.03 8.14
CA LEU A 58 -3.24 19.24 8.97
C LEU A 58 -1.84 19.74 9.40
N PRO A 59 -0.91 18.91 9.91
CA PRO A 59 0.41 19.46 10.26
C PRO A 59 1.23 19.80 9.01
N ALA A 60 1.13 19.02 7.97
CA ALA A 60 2.01 19.09 6.82
C ALA A 60 1.59 20.16 5.80
N VAL A 61 0.31 20.49 5.68
CA VAL A 61 -0.20 21.50 4.74
C VAL A 61 0.32 22.92 5.05
N PHE A 62 0.65 23.20 6.31
CA PHE A 62 1.21 24.49 6.71
C PHE A 62 2.72 24.63 6.40
N VAL A 63 3.41 23.49 6.21
CA VAL A 63 4.85 23.43 5.96
C VAL A 63 5.16 23.16 4.48
N LEU A 64 4.40 22.27 3.86
CA LEU A 64 4.61 21.83 2.49
C LEU A 64 3.90 22.75 1.49
N LYS A 65 4.66 23.32 0.58
CA LYS A 65 4.09 24.11 -0.52
C LYS A 65 3.26 23.18 -1.43
N ARG A 66 2.15 23.71 -1.93
CA ARG A 66 1.30 22.98 -2.90
C ARG A 66 2.15 22.57 -4.12
N PRO A 67 2.06 21.29 -4.55
CA PRO A 67 2.76 20.82 -5.75
C PRO A 67 2.19 21.49 -7.01
N ARG A 68 3.05 21.75 -8.00
CA ARG A 68 2.68 22.40 -9.27
C ARG A 68 1.98 21.44 -10.23
N VAL A 69 0.86 20.83 -9.77
CA VAL A 69 0.02 19.93 -10.56
C VAL A 69 -1.40 20.46 -10.64
N LYS A 70 -2.18 20.00 -11.62
CA LYS A 70 -3.60 20.37 -11.74
C LYS A 70 -4.40 19.77 -10.59
N TRP A 71 -5.33 20.53 -10.01
CA TRP A 71 -6.19 20.10 -8.89
C TRP A 71 -6.91 18.78 -9.16
N ARG A 72 -7.32 18.54 -10.41
CA ARG A 72 -7.98 17.28 -10.80
C ARG A 72 -7.15 16.03 -10.46
N TYR A 73 -5.83 16.08 -10.57
CA TYR A 73 -4.98 14.93 -10.25
C TYR A 73 -4.86 14.71 -8.74
N LEU A 74 -4.83 15.78 -7.95
CA LEU A 74 -4.91 15.71 -6.49
C LEU A 74 -6.24 15.09 -6.06
N ALA A 75 -7.35 15.52 -6.69
CA ALA A 75 -8.69 15.02 -6.39
C ALA A 75 -8.84 13.54 -6.78
N ILE A 76 -8.42 13.16 -8.00
CA ILE A 76 -8.49 11.77 -8.46
C ILE A 76 -7.64 10.87 -7.56
N TYR A 77 -6.41 11.27 -7.26
CA TYR A 77 -5.52 10.51 -6.39
C TYR A 77 -6.11 10.42 -4.97
N GLY A 78 -6.55 11.53 -4.39
CA GLY A 78 -7.14 11.57 -3.06
C GLY A 78 -8.37 10.68 -2.93
N PHE A 79 -9.27 10.71 -3.93
CA PHE A 79 -10.45 9.84 -3.94
C PHE A 79 -10.07 8.36 -4.10
N LEU A 80 -9.21 8.02 -5.06
CA LEU A 80 -8.80 6.64 -5.31
C LEU A 80 -8.02 6.05 -4.13
N ILE A 81 -7.10 6.81 -3.54
CA ILE A 81 -6.34 6.36 -2.40
C ILE A 81 -7.17 6.46 -1.11
N GLY A 82 -7.86 7.57 -0.88
CA GLY A 82 -8.64 7.79 0.33
C GLY A 82 -9.80 6.81 0.48
N PHE A 83 -10.81 6.96 -0.35
CA PHE A 83 -11.99 6.11 -0.31
C PHE A 83 -11.74 4.74 -0.94
N GLY A 84 -11.22 4.72 -2.17
CA GLY A 84 -11.07 3.48 -2.94
C GLY A 84 -10.10 2.49 -2.28
N GLN A 85 -8.90 2.91 -1.89
CA GLN A 85 -7.94 2.01 -1.27
C GLN A 85 -8.21 1.86 0.24
N PHE A 86 -8.05 2.95 1.02
CA PHE A 86 -8.08 2.85 2.47
C PHE A 86 -9.49 2.67 3.02
N GLY A 87 -10.50 3.33 2.44
CA GLY A 87 -11.89 3.16 2.86
C GLY A 87 -12.36 1.72 2.69
N LEU A 88 -12.22 1.14 1.48
CA LEU A 88 -12.63 -0.24 1.22
C LEU A 88 -11.80 -1.26 2.01
N MET A 89 -10.48 -1.02 2.13
CA MET A 89 -9.60 -1.89 2.91
C MET A 89 -10.00 -1.90 4.39
N PHE A 90 -10.30 -0.74 4.99
CA PHE A 90 -10.67 -0.67 6.40
C PHE A 90 -12.04 -1.31 6.67
N ILE A 91 -13.00 -1.11 5.74
CA ILE A 91 -14.28 -1.82 5.78
C ILE A 91 -14.05 -3.34 5.77
N ALA A 92 -13.24 -3.84 4.81
CA ALA A 92 -12.94 -5.27 4.72
C ALA A 92 -12.25 -5.80 5.99
N MET A 93 -11.28 -5.07 6.52
CA MET A 93 -10.53 -5.47 7.71
C MET A 93 -11.33 -5.40 9.01
N GLN A 94 -12.46 -4.70 9.03
CA GLN A 94 -13.27 -4.63 10.24
C GLN A 94 -13.77 -6.02 10.65
N ARG A 95 -14.31 -6.81 9.70
CA ARG A 95 -14.95 -8.11 9.97
C ARG A 95 -14.60 -9.23 8.98
N ASP A 96 -14.19 -8.89 7.76
CA ASP A 96 -14.21 -9.79 6.61
C ASP A 96 -12.82 -10.27 6.16
N VAL A 97 -11.73 -9.66 6.65
CA VAL A 97 -10.35 -10.06 6.30
C VAL A 97 -9.41 -9.83 7.47
N THR A 98 -8.58 -10.83 7.75
CA THR A 98 -7.53 -10.73 8.76
C THR A 98 -6.38 -9.82 8.30
N PRO A 99 -5.66 -9.16 9.22
CA PRO A 99 -4.54 -8.26 8.88
C PRO A 99 -3.45 -8.92 8.05
N GLY A 100 -3.10 -10.17 8.38
CA GLY A 100 -2.09 -10.91 7.63
C GLY A 100 -2.50 -11.13 6.18
N LEU A 101 -3.74 -11.59 5.93
CA LEU A 101 -4.26 -11.75 4.56
C LEU A 101 -4.48 -10.42 3.86
N ALA A 102 -4.92 -9.37 4.56
CA ALA A 102 -5.07 -8.04 3.97
C ALA A 102 -3.73 -7.53 3.42
N SER A 103 -2.63 -7.73 4.17
CA SER A 103 -1.27 -7.35 3.74
C SER A 103 -0.82 -8.08 2.47
N LEU A 104 -1.31 -9.29 2.25
CA LEU A 104 -1.01 -10.12 1.09
C LEU A 104 -1.90 -9.76 -0.11
N ILE A 105 -3.24 -9.68 0.09
CA ILE A 105 -4.20 -9.43 -1.00
C ILE A 105 -3.99 -8.04 -1.61
N VAL A 106 -3.67 -7.03 -0.80
CA VAL A 106 -3.45 -5.67 -1.30
C VAL A 106 -2.27 -5.59 -2.28
N GLN A 107 -1.34 -6.54 -2.23
CA GLN A 107 -0.22 -6.62 -3.19
C GLN A 107 -0.67 -6.90 -4.63
N MET A 108 -1.91 -7.38 -4.82
CA MET A 108 -2.49 -7.50 -6.16
C MET A 108 -2.52 -6.17 -6.92
N GLN A 109 -2.40 -5.04 -6.21
CA GLN A 109 -2.25 -3.71 -6.82
C GLN A 109 -1.08 -3.62 -7.83
N VAL A 110 -0.01 -4.41 -7.65
CA VAL A 110 1.13 -4.44 -8.59
C VAL A 110 0.67 -4.95 -9.94
N PHE A 111 -0.10 -6.04 -9.96
CA PHE A 111 -0.61 -6.64 -11.19
C PHE A 111 -1.64 -5.73 -11.87
N PHE A 112 -2.52 -5.11 -11.10
CA PHE A 112 -3.45 -4.10 -11.62
C PHE A 112 -2.71 -2.87 -12.18
N THR A 113 -1.66 -2.41 -11.50
CA THR A 113 -0.83 -1.29 -11.97
C THR A 113 -0.17 -1.62 -13.30
N ILE A 114 0.42 -2.82 -13.43
CA ILE A 114 1.01 -3.29 -14.70
C ILE A 114 -0.05 -3.34 -15.80
N GLY A 115 -1.21 -3.95 -15.51
CA GLY A 115 -2.31 -4.03 -16.47
C GLY A 115 -2.76 -2.66 -16.97
N LEU A 116 -2.92 -1.69 -16.07
CA LEU A 116 -3.29 -0.32 -16.43
C LEU A 116 -2.23 0.39 -17.29
N PHE A 117 -0.95 0.18 -16.98
CA PHE A 117 0.14 0.78 -17.75
C PHE A 117 0.26 0.15 -19.14
N VAL A 118 0.12 -1.16 -19.25
CA VAL A 118 0.08 -1.88 -20.54
C VAL A 118 -1.10 -1.38 -21.38
N TRP A 119 -2.29 -1.32 -20.79
CA TRP A 119 -3.48 -0.81 -21.49
C TRP A 119 -3.32 0.64 -21.94
N ARG A 120 -2.77 1.51 -21.09
CA ARG A 120 -2.63 2.95 -21.37
C ARG A 120 -1.48 3.27 -22.32
N ALA A 121 -0.35 2.56 -22.22
CA ALA A 121 0.85 2.78 -23.03
C ALA A 121 0.89 1.93 -24.30
N GLY A 122 -0.04 0.98 -24.50
CA GLY A 122 0.00 0.02 -25.59
C GLY A 122 1.17 -0.96 -25.52
N GLU A 123 1.79 -1.10 -24.36
CA GLU A 123 2.92 -2.00 -24.12
C GLU A 123 2.47 -3.46 -24.21
N ARG A 124 3.34 -4.35 -24.70
CA ARG A 124 3.06 -5.78 -24.73
C ARG A 124 3.50 -6.44 -23.44
N LEU A 125 2.64 -7.28 -22.86
CA LEU A 125 3.03 -8.15 -21.76
C LEU A 125 4.11 -9.13 -22.24
N ARG A 126 5.23 -9.16 -21.51
CA ARG A 126 6.28 -10.15 -21.76
C ARG A 126 5.91 -11.49 -21.08
N PRO A 127 6.47 -12.63 -21.53
CA PRO A 127 6.13 -13.96 -20.98
C PRO A 127 6.23 -14.06 -19.46
N TYR A 128 7.20 -13.42 -18.84
CA TYR A 128 7.36 -13.44 -17.39
C TYR A 128 6.21 -12.73 -16.63
N HIS A 129 5.54 -11.74 -17.25
CA HIS A 129 4.36 -11.13 -16.65
C HIS A 129 3.19 -12.12 -16.56
N TRP A 130 3.03 -12.99 -17.56
CA TRP A 130 2.01 -14.03 -17.53
C TRP A 130 2.28 -15.06 -16.42
N VAL A 131 3.53 -15.48 -16.24
CA VAL A 131 3.90 -16.38 -15.14
C VAL A 131 3.63 -15.71 -13.79
N ALA A 132 4.00 -14.44 -13.64
CA ALA A 132 3.74 -13.67 -12.42
C ALA A 132 2.25 -13.54 -12.12
N LEU A 133 1.43 -13.25 -13.13
CA LEU A 133 -0.04 -13.19 -13.02
C LEU A 133 -0.62 -14.54 -12.61
N LEU A 134 -0.20 -15.63 -13.24
CA LEU A 134 -0.67 -16.99 -12.89
C LEU A 134 -0.37 -17.33 -11.42
N LEU A 135 0.83 -17.01 -10.94
CA LEU A 135 1.20 -17.22 -9.53
C LEU A 135 0.38 -16.34 -8.59
N GLY A 136 0.17 -15.06 -8.92
CA GLY A 136 -0.67 -14.17 -8.13
C GLY A 136 -2.12 -14.65 -8.05
N PHE A 137 -2.70 -15.07 -9.17
CA PHE A 137 -4.05 -15.62 -9.20
C PHE A 137 -4.16 -17.00 -8.52
N ALA A 138 -3.14 -17.85 -8.62
CA ALA A 138 -3.09 -19.12 -7.89
C ALA A 138 -3.07 -18.89 -6.37
N GLY A 139 -2.29 -17.91 -5.90
CA GLY A 139 -2.30 -17.51 -4.49
C GLY A 139 -3.67 -17.00 -4.04
N LEU A 140 -4.31 -16.15 -4.85
CA LEU A 140 -5.67 -15.66 -4.57
C LEU A 140 -6.69 -16.81 -4.57
N ALA A 141 -6.62 -17.72 -5.54
CA ALA A 141 -7.49 -18.91 -5.59
C ALA A 141 -7.30 -19.80 -4.35
N THR A 142 -6.06 -19.93 -3.86
CA THR A 142 -5.79 -20.64 -2.60
C THR A 142 -6.50 -19.96 -1.43
N ILE A 143 -6.44 -18.63 -1.31
CA ILE A 143 -7.17 -17.90 -0.27
C ILE A 143 -8.67 -18.15 -0.37
N MET A 144 -9.23 -18.07 -1.57
CA MET A 144 -10.66 -18.28 -1.80
C MET A 144 -11.12 -19.71 -1.52
N ALA A 145 -10.26 -20.70 -1.76
CA ALA A 145 -10.58 -22.12 -1.53
C ALA A 145 -10.58 -22.50 -0.03
N TYR A 146 -9.85 -21.75 0.79
CA TYR A 146 -9.65 -22.03 2.23
C TYR A 146 -10.17 -20.92 3.13
N THR A 147 -11.31 -20.30 2.78
CA THR A 147 -11.96 -19.32 3.66
C THR A 147 -12.42 -20.02 4.95
N ASP A 148 -11.89 -19.58 6.08
CA ASP A 148 -12.07 -20.18 7.40
C ASP A 148 -13.08 -19.44 8.31
N GLY A 149 -13.94 -18.61 7.71
CA GLY A 149 -14.88 -17.74 8.42
C GLY A 149 -14.26 -16.43 8.94
N SER A 150 -12.93 -16.37 9.06
CA SER A 150 -12.20 -15.13 9.35
C SER A 150 -11.94 -14.29 8.10
N THR A 151 -12.17 -14.88 6.93
CA THR A 151 -12.03 -14.22 5.62
C THR A 151 -13.25 -14.62 4.76
N THR A 152 -13.97 -13.61 4.28
CA THR A 152 -15.17 -13.80 3.47
C THR A 152 -14.89 -13.47 1.99
N PRO A 153 -15.68 -14.03 1.04
CA PRO A 153 -15.59 -13.61 -0.36
C PRO A 153 -15.83 -12.11 -0.58
N LEU A 154 -16.71 -11.50 0.22
CA LEU A 154 -16.96 -10.06 0.21
C LEU A 154 -15.69 -9.29 0.63
N GLY A 155 -15.03 -9.71 1.72
CA GLY A 155 -13.80 -9.10 2.17
C GLY A 155 -12.69 -9.18 1.12
N VAL A 156 -12.52 -10.33 0.45
CA VAL A 156 -11.56 -10.49 -0.65
C VAL A 156 -11.93 -9.56 -1.83
N ALA A 157 -13.21 -9.46 -2.19
CA ALA A 157 -13.66 -8.57 -3.27
C ALA A 157 -13.39 -7.09 -2.94
N LEU A 158 -13.67 -6.66 -1.69
CA LEU A 158 -13.35 -5.31 -1.21
C LEU A 158 -11.85 -5.03 -1.23
N MET A 159 -11.01 -5.98 -0.83
CA MET A 159 -9.56 -5.86 -0.87
C MET A 159 -9.02 -5.79 -2.31
N LEU A 160 -9.59 -6.55 -3.25
CA LEU A 160 -9.23 -6.46 -4.66
C LEU A 160 -9.66 -5.11 -5.27
N ALA A 161 -10.85 -4.62 -4.93
CA ALA A 161 -11.30 -3.28 -5.32
C ALA A 161 -10.38 -2.18 -4.75
N ALA A 162 -9.95 -2.33 -3.49
CA ALA A 162 -8.96 -1.45 -2.86
C ALA A 162 -7.61 -1.49 -3.60
N ALA A 163 -7.13 -2.68 -3.96
CA ALA A 163 -5.89 -2.85 -4.73
C ALA A 163 -5.99 -2.25 -6.14
N ALA A 164 -7.12 -2.43 -6.83
CA ALA A 164 -7.38 -1.82 -8.13
C ALA A 164 -7.46 -0.29 -8.05
N SER A 165 -8.08 0.22 -6.99
CA SER A 165 -8.15 1.66 -6.72
C SER A 165 -6.76 2.26 -6.46
N TRP A 166 -5.91 1.55 -5.72
CA TRP A 166 -4.51 1.94 -5.55
C TRP A 166 -3.76 1.98 -6.87
N ALA A 167 -3.95 0.99 -7.73
CA ALA A 167 -3.36 0.99 -9.07
C ALA A 167 -3.80 2.19 -9.90
N GLY A 168 -5.08 2.57 -9.83
CA GLY A 168 -5.61 3.79 -10.44
C GLY A 168 -4.95 5.06 -9.87
N GLY A 169 -4.75 5.12 -8.55
CA GLY A 169 -4.01 6.19 -7.88
C GLY A 169 -2.55 6.29 -8.38
N ASN A 170 -1.85 5.16 -8.50
CA ASN A 170 -0.50 5.11 -9.06
C ASN A 170 -0.46 5.65 -10.50
N LEU A 171 -1.44 5.30 -11.32
CA LEU A 171 -1.55 5.84 -12.69
C LEU A 171 -1.81 7.35 -12.67
N ALA A 172 -2.69 7.85 -11.80
CA ALA A 172 -2.97 9.28 -11.66
C ALA A 172 -1.72 10.06 -11.22
N ALA A 173 -0.96 9.53 -10.26
CA ALA A 173 0.31 10.12 -9.82
C ALA A 173 1.34 10.14 -10.94
N ARG A 174 1.46 9.05 -11.72
CA ARG A 174 2.37 8.99 -12.87
C ARG A 174 2.01 10.00 -13.96
N ILE A 175 0.72 10.20 -14.23
CA ILE A 175 0.26 11.20 -15.23
C ILE A 175 0.48 12.62 -14.70
N ALA A 176 0.30 12.85 -13.40
CA ALA A 176 0.50 14.15 -12.77
C ALA A 176 1.98 14.56 -12.73
N ASP A 177 2.89 13.58 -12.66
CA ASP A 177 4.35 13.74 -12.60
C ASP A 177 4.80 14.81 -11.58
N PRO A 178 4.44 14.66 -10.29
CA PRO A 178 4.77 15.65 -9.29
C PRO A 178 6.27 15.64 -8.96
N ALA A 179 6.88 16.83 -8.96
CA ALA A 179 8.29 17.00 -8.56
C ALA A 179 8.52 16.63 -7.07
N ASP A 180 7.49 16.79 -6.23
CA ASP A 180 7.49 16.42 -4.81
C ASP A 180 6.30 15.47 -4.55
N MET A 181 6.60 14.19 -4.38
CA MET A 181 5.59 13.16 -4.13
C MET A 181 4.97 13.27 -2.74
N LEU A 182 5.75 13.70 -1.72
CA LEU A 182 5.21 13.92 -0.38
C LEU A 182 4.17 15.03 -0.38
N ALA A 183 4.50 16.19 -0.96
CA ALA A 183 3.56 17.28 -1.10
C ALA A 183 2.31 16.84 -1.90
N PHE A 184 2.49 16.04 -2.95
CA PHE A 184 1.37 15.51 -3.74
C PHE A 184 0.43 14.64 -2.89
N VAL A 185 0.96 13.72 -2.11
CA VAL A 185 0.17 12.83 -1.23
C VAL A 185 -0.54 13.64 -0.14
N VAL A 186 0.18 14.54 0.54
CA VAL A 186 -0.39 15.38 1.60
C VAL A 186 -1.52 16.27 1.07
N TRP A 187 -1.29 17.01 -0.02
CA TRP A 187 -2.32 17.87 -0.61
C TRP A 187 -3.50 17.09 -1.21
N SER A 188 -3.28 15.86 -1.66
CA SER A 188 -4.36 14.97 -2.11
C SER A 188 -5.26 14.53 -0.95
N SER A 189 -4.76 14.52 0.29
CA SER A 189 -5.55 14.19 1.49
C SER A 189 -6.70 15.19 1.71
N LEU A 190 -6.60 16.41 1.19
CA LEU A 190 -7.69 17.39 1.16
C LEU A 190 -8.93 16.88 0.43
N PHE A 191 -8.75 16.01 -0.56
CA PHE A 191 -9.82 15.40 -1.35
C PHE A 191 -10.21 13.99 -0.85
N ALA A 192 -9.44 13.44 0.10
CA ALA A 192 -9.74 12.17 0.73
C ALA A 192 -10.57 12.35 2.01
N ALA A 193 -10.14 13.23 2.92
CA ALA A 193 -10.72 13.36 4.25
C ALA A 193 -12.19 13.83 4.24
N PRO A 194 -12.59 14.92 3.52
CA PRO A 194 -13.99 15.38 3.58
C PRO A 194 -15.00 14.37 3.02
N PRO A 195 -14.79 13.72 1.85
CA PRO A 195 -15.70 12.69 1.37
C PRO A 195 -15.82 11.50 2.34
N LEU A 196 -14.71 11.08 2.94
CA LEU A 196 -14.71 10.01 3.93
C LEU A 196 -15.51 10.38 5.18
N LEU A 197 -15.40 11.63 5.64
CA LEU A 197 -16.22 12.12 6.77
C LEU A 197 -17.70 12.09 6.42
N VAL A 198 -18.08 12.61 5.25
CA VAL A 198 -19.48 12.60 4.81
C VAL A 198 -19.99 11.16 4.72
N LEU A 199 -19.23 10.26 4.11
CA LEU A 199 -19.62 8.85 3.99
C LEU A 199 -19.69 8.16 5.35
N SER A 200 -18.77 8.46 6.27
CA SER A 200 -18.80 7.96 7.64
C SER A 200 -20.08 8.40 8.34
N LEU A 201 -20.43 9.68 8.29
CA LEU A 201 -21.66 10.20 8.90
C LEU A 201 -22.92 9.58 8.30
N LEU A 202 -22.95 9.33 6.99
CA LEU A 202 -24.10 8.76 6.29
C LEU A 202 -24.25 7.24 6.51
N SER A 203 -23.16 6.49 6.58
CA SER A 203 -23.20 5.02 6.63
C SER A 203 -22.94 4.44 8.01
N GLU A 204 -22.10 5.07 8.81
CA GLU A 204 -21.77 4.64 10.17
C GLU A 204 -22.66 5.34 11.21
N GLY A 205 -23.17 6.52 10.89
CA GLY A 205 -24.10 7.31 11.71
C GLY A 205 -23.41 8.25 12.70
N TRP A 206 -24.10 9.34 13.05
CA TRP A 206 -23.58 10.37 13.95
C TRP A 206 -23.23 9.82 15.35
N ASP A 207 -24.09 8.96 15.90
CA ASP A 207 -23.91 8.44 17.26
C ASP A 207 -22.67 7.54 17.35
N ALA A 208 -22.42 6.71 16.33
CA ALA A 208 -21.23 5.88 16.27
C ALA A 208 -19.95 6.73 16.09
N VAL A 209 -20.01 7.76 15.25
CA VAL A 209 -18.89 8.69 15.02
C VAL A 209 -18.59 9.50 16.28
N ALA A 210 -19.61 10.17 16.86
CA ALA A 210 -19.43 11.00 18.05
C ALA A 210 -19.03 10.17 19.28
N GLY A 211 -19.68 9.01 19.45
CA GLY A 211 -19.38 8.08 20.54
C GLY A 211 -17.96 7.53 20.48
N SER A 212 -17.49 7.15 19.29
CA SER A 212 -16.13 6.64 19.14
C SER A 212 -15.07 7.73 19.31
N LEU A 213 -15.30 8.97 18.85
CA LEU A 213 -14.38 10.09 19.08
C LEU A 213 -14.22 10.43 20.57
N GLY A 214 -15.29 10.32 21.36
CA GLY A 214 -15.26 10.56 22.80
C GLY A 214 -14.83 9.35 23.64
N GLY A 215 -15.07 8.13 23.14
CA GLY A 215 -14.84 6.88 23.86
C GLY A 215 -13.61 6.11 23.47
N ALA A 216 -13.00 6.42 22.31
CA ALA A 216 -11.80 5.71 21.86
C ALA A 216 -10.64 5.87 22.83
N GLY A 217 -10.05 4.73 23.21
CA GLY A 217 -8.91 4.66 24.08
C GLY A 217 -7.64 5.24 23.44
N TRP A 218 -6.64 5.50 24.28
CA TRP A 218 -5.37 6.05 23.80
C TRP A 218 -4.69 5.15 22.75
N GLY A 219 -4.91 3.82 22.82
CA GLY A 219 -4.41 2.84 21.83
C GLY A 219 -4.92 3.12 20.41
N SER A 220 -6.19 3.44 20.25
CA SER A 220 -6.81 3.79 18.97
C SER A 220 -6.28 5.11 18.43
N TRP A 221 -6.08 6.12 19.28
CA TRP A 221 -5.46 7.39 18.88
C TRP A 221 -3.98 7.21 18.48
N ALA A 222 -3.22 6.39 19.21
CA ALA A 222 -1.87 6.02 18.84
C ALA A 222 -1.83 5.31 17.48
N ALA A 223 -2.81 4.44 17.19
CA ALA A 223 -2.96 3.79 15.89
C ALA A 223 -3.27 4.78 14.77
N VAL A 224 -4.12 5.79 15.00
CA VAL A 224 -4.37 6.89 14.06
C VAL A 224 -3.07 7.63 13.74
N LEU A 225 -2.31 8.02 14.76
CA LEU A 225 -1.04 8.72 14.59
C LEU A 225 0.01 7.85 13.91
N TYR A 226 0.11 6.57 14.27
CA TYR A 226 1.00 5.62 13.59
C TYR A 226 0.66 5.50 12.11
N ASN A 227 -0.63 5.39 11.79
CA ASN A 227 -1.10 5.26 10.42
C ASN A 227 -0.82 6.52 9.59
N ALA A 228 -1.06 7.72 10.17
CA ALA A 228 -0.84 8.99 9.51
C ALA A 228 0.66 9.37 9.44
N ALA A 229 1.34 9.43 10.57
CA ALA A 229 2.71 9.91 10.67
C ALA A 229 3.74 8.80 10.34
N GLY A 230 3.56 7.60 10.88
CA GLY A 230 4.49 6.47 10.69
C GLY A 230 4.37 5.88 9.29
N ALA A 231 3.26 5.22 9.00
CA ALA A 231 3.08 4.56 7.70
C ALA A 231 2.88 5.56 6.55
N GLY A 232 2.22 6.69 6.84
CA GLY A 232 2.00 7.77 5.89
C GLY A 232 3.26 8.63 5.70
N ILE A 233 3.44 9.67 6.51
CA ILE A 233 4.48 10.68 6.27
C ILE A 233 5.89 10.06 6.28
N PHE A 234 6.29 9.41 7.36
CA PHE A 234 7.62 8.79 7.46
C PHE A 234 7.86 7.76 6.35
N GLY A 235 6.91 6.85 6.12
CA GLY A 235 7.03 5.81 5.10
C GLY A 235 7.26 6.40 3.71
N TYR A 236 6.47 7.38 3.28
CA TYR A 236 6.63 8.02 1.97
C TYR A 236 7.90 8.86 1.86
N VAL A 237 8.28 9.60 2.92
CA VAL A 237 9.51 10.40 2.93
C VAL A 237 10.75 9.50 2.81
N ALA A 238 10.85 8.50 3.68
CA ALA A 238 12.01 7.61 3.73
C ALA A 238 12.13 6.76 2.45
N TRP A 239 11.01 6.23 1.95
CA TRP A 239 10.99 5.45 0.71
C TRP A 239 11.31 6.31 -0.51
N GLY A 240 10.71 7.50 -0.62
CA GLY A 240 11.02 8.46 -1.68
C GLY A 240 12.48 8.89 -1.66
N TRP A 241 13.05 9.14 -0.47
CA TRP A 241 14.46 9.47 -0.30
C TRP A 241 15.39 8.34 -0.78
N LEU A 242 15.05 7.07 -0.47
CA LEU A 242 15.80 5.91 -0.96
C LEU A 242 15.75 5.79 -2.49
N LEU A 243 14.58 5.97 -3.09
CA LEU A 243 14.37 5.89 -4.54
C LEU A 243 15.05 7.03 -5.31
N GLN A 244 15.24 8.20 -4.69
CA GLN A 244 16.00 9.30 -5.30
C GLN A 244 17.51 9.07 -5.30
N ARG A 245 18.04 8.28 -4.34
CA ARG A 245 19.48 8.05 -4.16
C ARG A 245 19.99 6.75 -4.72
N HIS A 246 19.11 5.79 -4.91
CA HIS A 246 19.47 4.46 -5.36
C HIS A 246 18.61 4.03 -6.54
N GLN A 247 19.14 3.13 -7.34
CA GLN A 247 18.36 2.53 -8.41
C GLN A 247 17.13 1.84 -7.81
N ALA A 248 15.95 2.11 -8.36
CA ALA A 248 14.71 1.45 -7.95
C ALA A 248 14.86 -0.08 -7.91
N ALA A 249 15.70 -0.59 -8.80
CA ALA A 249 16.14 -1.98 -8.85
C ALA A 249 16.67 -2.51 -7.52
N SER A 250 17.36 -1.74 -6.73
CA SER A 250 17.94 -2.19 -5.45
C SER A 250 16.97 -2.02 -4.28
N VAL A 251 16.03 -1.07 -4.36
CA VAL A 251 15.12 -0.71 -3.25
C VAL A 251 13.79 -1.46 -3.35
N MET A 252 13.18 -1.51 -4.55
CA MET A 252 11.84 -2.08 -4.73
C MET A 252 11.66 -3.54 -4.27
N PRO A 253 12.66 -4.46 -4.40
CA PRO A 253 12.49 -5.82 -3.90
C PRO A 253 12.21 -5.90 -2.40
N MET A 254 12.66 -4.92 -1.61
CA MET A 254 12.40 -4.92 -0.17
C MET A 254 10.91 -4.78 0.16
N ALA A 255 10.11 -4.15 -0.72
CA ALA A 255 8.67 -4.06 -0.56
C ALA A 255 7.97 -5.44 -0.54
N LEU A 256 8.59 -6.48 -1.10
CA LEU A 256 8.11 -7.87 -1.02
C LEU A 256 8.05 -8.39 0.43
N LEU A 257 8.77 -7.76 1.35
CA LEU A 257 8.76 -8.12 2.76
C LEU A 257 7.55 -7.56 3.52
N VAL A 258 6.80 -6.62 2.94
CA VAL A 258 5.61 -6.04 3.60
C VAL A 258 4.63 -7.12 4.05
N PRO A 259 4.17 -8.08 3.20
CA PRO A 259 3.29 -9.15 3.65
C PRO A 259 3.97 -10.11 4.65
N VAL A 260 5.28 -10.31 4.56
CA VAL A 260 6.02 -11.12 5.55
C VAL A 260 5.92 -10.47 6.94
N PHE A 261 6.21 -9.17 7.05
CA PHE A 261 6.02 -8.44 8.32
C PHE A 261 4.55 -8.41 8.73
N GLY A 262 3.62 -8.18 7.80
CA GLY A 262 2.18 -8.12 8.09
C GLY A 262 1.66 -9.43 8.69
N MET A 263 1.97 -10.56 8.09
CA MET A 263 1.57 -11.88 8.58
C MET A 263 2.27 -12.24 9.89
N THR A 264 3.57 -11.96 10.01
CA THR A 264 4.34 -12.27 11.22
C THR A 264 3.85 -11.45 12.41
N VAL A 265 3.66 -10.14 12.24
CA VAL A 265 3.19 -9.27 13.33
C VAL A 265 1.75 -9.60 13.72
N SER A 266 0.90 -9.93 12.76
CA SER A 266 -0.47 -10.37 13.03
C SER A 266 -0.51 -11.68 13.83
N LEU A 267 0.34 -12.65 13.48
CA LEU A 267 0.51 -13.88 14.24
C LEU A 267 0.98 -13.60 15.69
N LEU A 268 2.02 -12.79 15.84
CA LEU A 268 2.66 -12.56 17.15
C LEU A 268 1.83 -11.66 18.07
N TRP A 269 1.15 -10.67 17.52
CA TRP A 269 0.42 -9.67 18.31
C TRP A 269 -1.05 -10.01 18.51
N LEU A 270 -1.73 -10.47 17.44
CA LEU A 270 -3.17 -10.77 17.49
C LEU A 270 -3.46 -12.27 17.61
N GLY A 271 -2.45 -13.14 17.59
CA GLY A 271 -2.63 -14.59 17.61
C GLY A 271 -3.29 -15.12 16.33
N GLU A 272 -3.20 -14.38 15.21
CA GLU A 272 -3.78 -14.82 13.95
C GLU A 272 -3.15 -16.14 13.50
N PRO A 273 -3.92 -17.24 13.31
CA PRO A 273 -3.37 -18.52 12.92
C PRO A 273 -2.75 -18.44 11.52
N LEU A 274 -1.58 -19.07 11.37
CA LEU A 274 -0.83 -19.13 10.12
C LEU A 274 -0.79 -20.58 9.59
N PRO A 275 -1.94 -21.15 9.16
CA PRO A 275 -2.00 -22.50 8.61
C PRO A 275 -1.21 -22.58 7.31
N LEU A 276 -0.84 -23.79 6.91
CA LEU A 276 0.02 -24.04 5.75
C LEU A 276 -0.52 -23.43 4.44
N TRP A 277 -1.84 -23.39 4.26
CA TRP A 277 -2.44 -22.77 3.07
C TRP A 277 -2.19 -21.25 2.99
N LYS A 278 -2.16 -20.53 4.14
CA LYS A 278 -1.80 -19.10 4.15
C LYS A 278 -0.33 -18.89 3.74
N VAL A 279 0.55 -19.77 4.22
CA VAL A 279 1.98 -19.74 3.84
C VAL A 279 2.14 -20.06 2.35
N ALA A 280 1.42 -21.05 1.83
CA ALA A 280 1.43 -21.41 0.41
C ALA A 280 0.91 -20.25 -0.46
N ALA A 281 -0.21 -19.62 -0.08
CA ALA A 281 -0.76 -18.46 -0.77
C ALA A 281 0.24 -17.28 -0.78
N ALA A 282 0.88 -17.02 0.37
CA ALA A 282 1.91 -15.99 0.47
C ALA A 282 3.11 -16.29 -0.43
N ALA A 283 3.61 -17.53 -0.43
CA ALA A 283 4.71 -17.96 -1.30
C ALA A 283 4.37 -17.77 -2.78
N LEU A 284 3.16 -18.12 -3.22
CA LEU A 284 2.70 -17.94 -4.60
C LEU A 284 2.65 -16.45 -4.99
N VAL A 285 1.99 -15.61 -4.19
CA VAL A 285 1.88 -14.17 -4.46
C VAL A 285 3.25 -13.50 -4.46
N ILE A 286 4.07 -13.76 -3.44
CA ILE A 286 5.40 -13.15 -3.32
C ILE A 286 6.31 -13.61 -4.47
N SER A 287 6.23 -14.87 -4.89
CA SER A 287 6.99 -15.38 -6.04
C SER A 287 6.57 -14.68 -7.34
N GLY A 288 5.27 -14.48 -7.57
CA GLY A 288 4.77 -13.72 -8.71
C GLY A 288 5.29 -12.27 -8.72
N LEU A 289 5.25 -11.60 -7.56
CA LEU A 289 5.80 -10.25 -7.40
C LEU A 289 7.32 -10.23 -7.61
N ALA A 290 8.04 -11.22 -7.07
CA ALA A 290 9.49 -11.34 -7.22
C ALA A 290 9.88 -11.50 -8.69
N ILE A 291 9.18 -12.33 -9.46
CA ILE A 291 9.39 -12.47 -10.90
C ILE A 291 9.21 -11.13 -11.60
N THR A 292 8.14 -10.40 -11.29
CA THR A 292 7.85 -9.10 -11.89
C THR A 292 8.98 -8.08 -11.64
N ILE A 293 9.58 -8.11 -10.45
CA ILE A 293 10.58 -7.13 -10.02
C ILE A 293 12.01 -7.56 -10.40
N LEU A 294 12.34 -8.84 -10.28
CA LEU A 294 13.72 -9.34 -10.39
C LEU A 294 14.09 -9.83 -11.79
N TYR A 295 13.15 -10.47 -12.50
CA TYR A 295 13.43 -11.05 -13.82
C TYR A 295 13.95 -10.04 -14.86
N PRO A 296 13.34 -8.82 -15.01
CA PRO A 296 13.85 -7.84 -15.99
C PRO A 296 15.30 -7.44 -15.76
N ARG A 297 15.78 -7.54 -14.52
CA ARG A 297 17.15 -7.20 -14.12
C ARG A 297 18.12 -8.31 -14.45
N TRP A 298 17.74 -9.52 -14.10
CA TRP A 298 18.53 -10.70 -14.44
C TRP A 298 18.70 -10.82 -15.96
N ALA A 299 17.64 -10.65 -16.73
CA ALA A 299 17.69 -10.66 -18.18
C ALA A 299 18.54 -9.53 -18.78
N ALA A 300 18.60 -8.37 -18.13
CA ALA A 300 19.42 -7.23 -18.56
C ALA A 300 20.91 -7.40 -18.21
N SER A 301 21.24 -8.20 -17.19
CA SER A 301 22.63 -8.50 -16.79
C SER A 301 23.25 -9.65 -17.58
N SER A 302 22.43 -10.42 -18.31
CA SER A 302 22.85 -11.59 -19.10
C SER A 302 23.08 -11.26 -20.58
N ASN A 303 22.80 -10.02 -21.00
CA ASN A 303 23.11 -9.46 -22.33
C ASN A 303 24.17 -8.35 -22.21
#